data_b494f635d605a7a864fca5a1548087e0
#
_entry.id   b494f635d605a7a864fca5a1548087e0
#
_cell.length_a   1.000
_cell.length_b   1.000
_cell.length_c   1.000
_cell.angle_alpha   90.00
_cell.angle_beta   90.00
_cell.angle_gamma   90.00
#
_symmetry.space_group_name_H-M   'P 1'
#
loop_
_entity.id
_entity.type
_entity.pdbx_description
1 polymer ?
#
loop_
_entity_poly.entity_id
_entity_poly.type
_entity_poly.pdbx_seq_one_letter_code
_entity_poly.pdbx_strand_id
1 'polypeptide(L)'
;MVKAITVGLVAVLASFSSLAEESVVRVASQHSVQDTANKFVVIAQDKGLNVFARVNHQQNAAKVDMALRPTEVIVFGNPRVGTPLMQCAQEVAIDLPQKVLVYEDAEGKTWLAYNNPMYLKERHNIQGCDEVLNKVSGVLSKLTGAAAK
;
A
#
# COMPACT_ATOMS: atom_id res chain seq x y z
N MET A 1 53.58 4.16 46.37
CA MET A 1 52.65 3.23 45.71
C MET A 1 51.39 4.01 45.35
N VAL A 2 51.30 4.42 44.11
CA VAL A 2 50.14 5.16 43.62
C VAL A 2 49.30 4.20 42.78
N LYS A 3 48.08 3.88 43.22
CA LYS A 3 47.13 3.05 42.46
C LYS A 3 46.39 3.92 41.47
N ALA A 4 46.63 3.70 40.19
CA ALA A 4 45.84 4.30 39.11
C ALA A 4 44.47 3.62 39.00
N ILE A 5 43.39 4.38 39.17
CA ILE A 5 42.01 3.92 38.92
C ILE A 5 41.66 4.29 37.48
N THR A 6 41.54 3.26 36.63
CA THR A 6 41.08 3.43 35.25
C THR A 6 39.55 3.44 35.26
N VAL A 7 38.94 4.59 35.01
CA VAL A 7 37.50 4.72 34.82
C VAL A 7 37.18 4.39 33.36
N GLY A 8 36.57 3.22 33.15
CA GLY A 8 36.10 2.80 31.84
C GLY A 8 34.81 3.55 31.46
N LEU A 9 34.89 4.38 30.41
CA LEU A 9 33.71 5.07 29.80
C LEU A 9 32.95 4.07 28.94
N VAL A 10 31.81 3.57 29.46
CA VAL A 10 30.89 2.74 28.66
C VAL A 10 30.02 3.69 27.80
N ALA A 11 30.33 3.76 26.50
CA ALA A 11 29.52 4.47 25.55
C ALA A 11 28.28 3.59 25.22
N VAL A 12 27.09 3.97 25.73
CA VAL A 12 25.82 3.38 25.34
C VAL A 12 25.43 3.96 23.97
N LEU A 13 25.63 3.19 22.92
CA LEU A 13 25.11 3.47 21.58
C LEU A 13 23.59 3.24 21.62
N ALA A 14 22.81 4.29 21.81
CA ALA A 14 21.37 4.27 21.59
C ALA A 14 21.12 4.12 20.09
N SER A 15 20.78 2.91 19.65
CA SER A 15 20.29 2.65 18.31
C SER A 15 18.90 3.29 18.18
N PHE A 16 18.83 4.47 17.57
CA PHE A 16 17.58 5.04 17.11
C PHE A 16 17.10 4.19 15.92
N SER A 17 16.24 3.22 16.18
CA SER A 17 15.44 2.60 15.12
C SER A 17 14.52 3.68 14.58
N SER A 18 14.87 4.27 13.46
CA SER A 18 13.93 5.09 12.68
C SER A 18 12.82 4.16 12.25
N LEU A 19 11.61 4.37 12.79
CA LEU A 19 10.40 3.75 12.29
C LEU A 19 10.12 4.37 10.91
N ALA A 20 10.75 3.82 9.88
CA ALA A 20 10.35 4.13 8.51
C ALA A 20 8.89 3.69 8.37
N GLU A 21 8.02 4.61 8.01
CA GLU A 21 6.61 4.31 7.77
C GLU A 21 6.52 3.23 6.69
N GLU A 22 5.73 2.17 6.94
CA GLU A 22 5.63 1.06 5.98
C GLU A 22 5.14 1.59 4.63
N SER A 23 5.93 1.36 3.59
CA SER A 23 5.61 1.80 2.22
C SER A 23 4.38 1.09 1.64
N VAL A 24 4.04 -0.11 2.15
CA VAL A 24 2.91 -0.93 1.72
C VAL A 24 2.07 -1.32 2.93
N VAL A 25 0.79 -0.96 2.90
CA VAL A 25 -0.21 -1.40 3.89
C VAL A 25 -0.79 -2.74 3.45
N ARG A 26 -0.93 -3.68 4.39
CA ARG A 26 -1.50 -5.03 4.16
C ARG A 26 -2.69 -5.28 5.06
N VAL A 27 -3.76 -5.86 4.50
CA VAL A 27 -4.99 -6.24 5.20
C VAL A 27 -5.29 -7.70 4.88
N ALA A 28 -5.38 -8.55 5.90
CA ALA A 28 -5.72 -9.95 5.73
C ALA A 28 -7.21 -10.11 5.36
N SER A 29 -7.52 -10.92 4.35
CA SER A 29 -8.87 -11.26 3.95
C SER A 29 -9.33 -12.61 4.50
N GLN A 30 -10.64 -12.74 4.72
CA GLN A 30 -11.31 -13.98 5.10
C GLN A 30 -11.80 -14.78 3.89
N HIS A 31 -11.60 -14.27 2.68
CA HIS A 31 -12.13 -14.81 1.43
C HIS A 31 -11.01 -15.23 0.48
N SER A 32 -11.37 -15.94 -0.60
CA SER A 32 -10.46 -16.19 -1.71
C SER A 32 -9.98 -14.89 -2.36
N VAL A 33 -8.88 -14.94 -3.12
CA VAL A 33 -8.39 -13.79 -3.89
C VAL A 33 -9.49 -13.27 -4.83
N GLN A 34 -10.18 -14.16 -5.53
CA GLN A 34 -11.22 -13.78 -6.49
C GLN A 34 -12.40 -13.09 -5.80
N ASP A 35 -12.91 -13.67 -4.69
CA ASP A 35 -14.04 -13.09 -3.97
C ASP A 35 -13.68 -11.74 -3.35
N THR A 36 -12.47 -11.64 -2.75
CA THR A 36 -11.95 -10.38 -2.20
C THR A 36 -11.85 -9.30 -3.27
N ALA A 37 -11.29 -9.64 -4.44
CA ALA A 37 -11.16 -8.72 -5.57
C ALA A 37 -12.54 -8.27 -6.09
N ASN A 38 -13.49 -9.19 -6.23
CA ASN A 38 -14.85 -8.88 -6.66
C ASN A 38 -15.58 -7.97 -5.65
N LYS A 39 -15.49 -8.28 -4.35
CA LYS A 39 -16.05 -7.42 -3.28
C LYS A 39 -15.44 -6.02 -3.31
N PHE A 40 -14.11 -5.93 -3.45
CA PHE A 40 -13.43 -4.64 -3.54
C PHE A 40 -13.97 -3.79 -4.70
N VAL A 41 -14.11 -4.38 -5.90
CA VAL A 41 -14.63 -3.68 -7.09
C VAL A 41 -16.04 -3.14 -6.83
N VAL A 42 -16.94 -3.97 -6.31
CA VAL A 42 -18.33 -3.55 -6.02
C VAL A 42 -18.34 -2.38 -5.02
N ILE A 43 -17.60 -2.52 -3.91
CA ILE A 43 -17.55 -1.48 -2.87
C ILE A 43 -16.93 -0.19 -3.42
N ALA A 44 -15.88 -0.27 -4.23
CA ALA A 44 -15.24 0.90 -4.84
C ALA A 44 -16.22 1.64 -5.77
N GLN A 45 -16.95 0.92 -6.61
CA GLN A 45 -17.96 1.49 -7.53
C GLN A 45 -19.13 2.12 -6.76
N ASP A 46 -19.62 1.47 -5.72
CA ASP A 46 -20.70 2.01 -4.85
C ASP A 46 -20.27 3.31 -4.13
N LYS A 47 -18.97 3.51 -3.93
CA LYS A 47 -18.41 4.76 -3.39
C LYS A 47 -18.07 5.79 -4.47
N GLY A 48 -18.48 5.56 -5.71
CA GLY A 48 -18.25 6.49 -6.83
C GLY A 48 -16.82 6.54 -7.33
N LEU A 49 -16.05 5.49 -7.10
CA LEU A 49 -14.71 5.34 -7.67
C LEU A 49 -14.79 4.64 -9.03
N ASN A 50 -13.95 5.08 -9.96
CA ASN A 50 -13.80 4.41 -11.24
C ASN A 50 -12.84 3.23 -11.10
N VAL A 51 -13.22 2.07 -11.60
CA VAL A 51 -12.31 0.93 -11.79
C VAL A 51 -11.85 0.97 -13.24
N PHE A 52 -10.56 1.23 -13.45
CA PHE A 52 -9.98 1.41 -14.79
C PHE A 52 -9.52 0.09 -15.40
N ALA A 53 -8.98 -0.80 -14.57
CA ALA A 53 -8.48 -2.09 -15.02
C ALA A 53 -8.44 -3.12 -13.89
N ARG A 54 -8.50 -4.39 -14.27
CA ARG A 54 -8.17 -5.56 -13.45
C ARG A 54 -7.11 -6.37 -14.18
N VAL A 55 -6.01 -6.65 -13.53
CA VAL A 55 -4.89 -7.42 -14.11
C VAL A 55 -4.72 -8.70 -13.32
N ASN A 56 -5.18 -9.82 -13.88
CA ASN A 56 -5.00 -11.13 -13.26
C ASN A 56 -3.64 -11.71 -13.68
N HIS A 57 -2.66 -11.56 -12.80
CA HIS A 57 -1.29 -12.02 -13.05
C HIS A 57 -1.18 -13.54 -13.09
N GLN A 58 -2.00 -14.28 -12.32
CA GLN A 58 -2.04 -15.75 -12.37
C GLN A 58 -2.46 -16.24 -13.76
N GLN A 59 -3.54 -15.67 -14.31
CA GLN A 59 -3.98 -16.03 -15.67
C GLN A 59 -2.95 -15.63 -16.73
N ASN A 60 -2.27 -14.50 -16.54
CA ASN A 60 -1.22 -14.07 -17.47
C ASN A 60 0.00 -14.98 -17.42
N ALA A 61 0.39 -15.46 -16.24
CA ALA A 61 1.46 -16.45 -16.08
C ALA A 61 1.10 -17.77 -16.79
N ALA A 62 -0.14 -18.24 -16.63
CA ALA A 62 -0.60 -19.47 -17.29
C ALA A 62 -0.54 -19.40 -18.83
N LYS A 63 -0.72 -18.22 -19.43
CA LYS A 63 -0.59 -18.04 -20.90
C LYS A 63 0.83 -18.22 -21.44
N VAL A 64 1.82 -18.20 -20.57
CA VAL A 64 3.24 -18.41 -20.89
C VAL A 64 3.81 -19.65 -20.18
N ASP A 65 2.94 -20.59 -19.86
CA ASP A 65 3.25 -21.88 -19.21
C ASP A 65 4.00 -21.75 -17.88
N MET A 66 3.73 -20.66 -17.11
CA MET A 66 4.31 -20.42 -15.80
C MET A 66 3.25 -20.55 -14.71
N ALA A 67 3.63 -21.11 -13.57
CA ALA A 67 2.77 -21.18 -12.39
C ALA A 67 2.94 -19.93 -11.51
N LEU A 68 1.83 -19.31 -11.12
CA LEU A 68 1.78 -18.24 -10.14
C LEU A 68 0.58 -18.47 -9.22
N ARG A 69 0.75 -18.24 -7.92
CA ARG A 69 -0.38 -18.22 -6.98
C ARG A 69 -1.39 -17.14 -7.37
N PRO A 70 -2.65 -17.26 -6.92
CA PRO A 70 -3.66 -16.23 -7.16
C PRO A 70 -3.12 -14.84 -6.85
N THR A 71 -3.10 -13.97 -7.85
CA THR A 71 -2.52 -12.63 -7.78
C THR A 71 -3.24 -11.74 -8.77
N GLU A 72 -3.90 -10.69 -8.29
CA GLU A 72 -4.66 -9.75 -9.11
C GLU A 72 -4.42 -8.31 -8.65
N VAL A 73 -4.20 -7.39 -9.58
CA VAL A 73 -4.15 -5.95 -9.34
C VAL A 73 -5.41 -5.29 -9.87
N ILE A 74 -6.03 -4.45 -9.04
CA ILE A 74 -7.15 -3.59 -9.42
C ILE A 74 -6.64 -2.15 -9.45
N VAL A 75 -6.81 -1.49 -10.60
CA VAL A 75 -6.47 -0.08 -10.82
C VAL A 75 -7.73 0.75 -10.72
N PHE A 76 -7.77 1.69 -9.80
CA PHE A 76 -8.98 2.45 -9.51
C PHE A 76 -8.66 3.86 -9.01
N GLY A 77 -9.65 4.75 -9.03
CA GLY A 77 -9.48 6.10 -8.50
C GLY A 77 -10.62 7.03 -8.85
N ASN A 78 -10.43 8.30 -8.47
CA ASN A 78 -11.32 9.37 -8.80
C ASN A 78 -10.50 10.60 -9.21
N PRO A 79 -10.69 11.17 -10.41
CA PRO A 79 -9.96 12.36 -10.86
C PRO A 79 -10.08 13.55 -9.90
N ARG A 80 -11.22 13.71 -9.22
CA ARG A 80 -11.43 14.77 -8.22
C ARG A 80 -10.48 14.65 -7.01
N VAL A 81 -9.89 13.47 -6.80
CA VAL A 81 -8.94 13.21 -5.71
C VAL A 81 -7.51 13.18 -6.23
N GLY A 82 -7.29 12.55 -7.38
CA GLY A 82 -5.94 12.40 -7.96
C GLY A 82 -5.39 13.71 -8.52
N THR A 83 -6.24 14.54 -9.15
CA THR A 83 -5.80 15.80 -9.77
C THR A 83 -5.17 16.77 -8.77
N PRO A 84 -5.75 17.02 -7.58
CA PRO A 84 -5.09 17.87 -6.59
C PRO A 84 -3.71 17.37 -6.16
N LEU A 85 -3.50 16.05 -6.03
CA LEU A 85 -2.16 15.51 -5.73
C LEU A 85 -1.16 15.80 -6.85
N MET A 86 -1.58 15.64 -8.12
CA MET A 86 -0.72 15.97 -9.27
C MET A 86 -0.45 17.48 -9.40
N GLN A 87 -1.34 18.33 -8.92
CA GLN A 87 -1.11 19.78 -8.84
C GLN A 87 -0.06 20.13 -7.78
N CYS A 88 0.01 19.37 -6.68
CA CYS A 88 1.06 19.53 -5.66
C CYS A 88 2.42 18.98 -6.11
N ALA A 89 2.41 17.85 -6.81
CA ALA A 89 3.62 17.21 -7.35
C ALA A 89 3.24 16.39 -8.60
N GLN A 90 3.54 16.91 -9.78
CA GLN A 90 3.08 16.29 -11.04
C GLN A 90 3.57 14.86 -11.23
N GLU A 91 4.79 14.56 -10.77
CA GLU A 91 5.41 13.24 -10.90
C GLU A 91 4.69 12.14 -10.09
N VAL A 92 3.83 12.49 -9.12
CA VAL A 92 3.03 11.49 -8.41
C VAL A 92 2.09 10.72 -9.36
N ALA A 93 1.85 11.26 -10.55
CA ALA A 93 1.08 10.61 -11.60
C ALA A 93 1.61 9.22 -11.98
N ILE A 94 2.91 8.92 -11.77
CA ILE A 94 3.49 7.58 -12.02
C ILE A 94 2.91 6.52 -11.06
N ASP A 95 2.50 6.93 -9.86
CA ASP A 95 1.90 6.05 -8.86
C ASP A 95 0.36 6.07 -8.90
N LEU A 96 -0.23 6.96 -9.69
CA LEU A 96 -1.67 7.06 -9.90
C LEU A 96 -2.09 6.43 -11.25
N PRO A 97 -3.33 5.96 -11.38
CA PRO A 97 -4.37 5.80 -10.36
C PRO A 97 -3.94 4.87 -9.22
N GLN A 98 -4.69 4.89 -8.10
CA GLN A 98 -4.44 3.98 -6.99
C GLN A 98 -4.55 2.51 -7.45
N LYS A 99 -3.81 1.65 -6.78
CA LYS A 99 -3.82 0.21 -7.04
C LYS A 99 -4.02 -0.54 -5.74
N VAL A 100 -4.83 -1.59 -5.77
CA VAL A 100 -4.87 -2.61 -4.73
C VAL A 100 -4.45 -3.94 -5.33
N LEU A 101 -3.48 -4.58 -4.71
CA LEU A 101 -3.07 -5.94 -4.99
C LEU A 101 -3.88 -6.88 -4.10
N VAL A 102 -4.52 -7.89 -4.68
CA VAL A 102 -5.12 -9.00 -3.94
C VAL A 102 -4.35 -10.26 -4.29
N TYR A 103 -3.80 -10.94 -3.30
CA TYR A 103 -2.91 -12.07 -3.54
C TYR A 103 -2.96 -13.12 -2.43
N GLU A 104 -2.58 -14.34 -2.77
CA GLU A 104 -2.36 -15.44 -1.83
C GLU A 104 -0.87 -15.60 -1.54
N ASP A 105 -0.51 -15.63 -0.26
CA ASP A 105 0.87 -15.85 0.17
C ASP A 105 1.28 -17.33 0.13
N ALA A 106 2.48 -17.65 0.57
CA ALA A 106 3.01 -19.02 0.57
C ALA A 106 2.28 -19.96 1.55
N GLU A 107 1.65 -19.38 2.56
CA GLU A 107 0.87 -20.07 3.59
C GLU A 107 -0.60 -20.24 3.20
N GLY A 108 -1.00 -19.82 1.99
CA GLY A 108 -2.38 -19.88 1.50
C GLY A 108 -3.30 -18.82 2.06
N LYS A 109 -2.75 -17.76 2.65
CA LYS A 109 -3.52 -16.66 3.21
C LYS A 109 -3.72 -15.56 2.18
N THR A 110 -4.95 -15.06 2.09
CA THR A 110 -5.31 -13.96 1.19
C THR A 110 -5.07 -12.60 1.84
N TRP A 111 -4.47 -11.69 1.09
CA TRP A 111 -4.15 -10.33 1.48
C TRP A 111 -4.63 -9.31 0.45
N LEU A 112 -5.04 -8.14 0.94
CA LEU A 112 -5.08 -6.91 0.15
C LEU A 112 -3.86 -6.06 0.53
N ALA A 113 -3.18 -5.50 -0.47
CA ALA A 113 -2.04 -4.62 -0.25
C ALA A 113 -2.15 -3.37 -1.14
N TYR A 114 -1.72 -2.22 -0.62
CA TYR A 114 -1.71 -0.96 -1.36
C TYR A 114 -0.57 -0.05 -0.89
N ASN A 115 -0.12 0.86 -1.76
CA ASN A 115 0.89 1.84 -1.38
C ASN A 115 0.34 2.79 -0.32
N ASN A 116 1.09 2.95 0.77
CA ASN A 116 0.77 3.92 1.80
C ASN A 116 0.82 5.34 1.19
N PRO A 117 -0.25 6.15 1.25
CA PRO A 117 -0.23 7.51 0.73
C PRO A 117 0.85 8.41 1.34
N MET A 118 1.22 8.16 2.60
CA MET A 118 2.30 8.93 3.25
C MET A 118 3.66 8.57 2.67
N TYR A 119 3.88 7.32 2.25
CA TYR A 119 5.07 6.95 1.47
C TYR A 119 5.13 7.70 0.13
N LEU A 120 3.99 7.92 -0.55
CA LEU A 120 3.95 8.72 -1.78
C LEU A 120 4.33 10.17 -1.51
N LYS A 121 3.93 10.72 -0.35
CA LYS A 121 4.36 12.06 0.08
C LYS A 121 5.86 12.17 0.16
N GLU A 122 6.52 11.22 0.80
CA GLU A 122 7.98 11.20 0.92
C GLU A 122 8.67 11.00 -0.43
N ARG A 123 8.23 9.99 -1.19
CA ARG A 123 8.80 9.63 -2.49
C ARG A 123 8.81 10.79 -3.48
N HIS A 124 7.72 11.55 -3.53
CA HIS A 124 7.52 12.65 -4.50
C HIS A 124 7.69 14.03 -3.89
N ASN A 125 8.19 14.12 -2.63
CA ASN A 125 8.37 15.37 -1.90
C ASN A 125 7.11 16.29 -1.98
N ILE A 126 5.92 15.70 -1.78
CA ILE A 126 4.65 16.40 -1.90
C ILE A 126 4.53 17.43 -0.77
N GLN A 127 4.35 18.71 -1.13
CA GLN A 127 4.17 19.78 -0.18
C GLN A 127 2.71 20.27 -0.21
N GLY A 128 2.15 20.57 0.98
CA GLY A 128 0.87 21.27 1.11
C GLY A 128 -0.40 20.48 0.82
N CYS A 129 -0.34 19.17 0.49
CA CYS A 129 -1.50 18.31 0.17
C CYS A 129 -1.87 17.31 1.28
N ASP A 130 -1.57 17.61 2.54
CA ASP A 130 -1.77 16.68 3.65
C ASP A 130 -3.22 16.28 3.85
N GLU A 131 -4.17 17.19 3.65
CA GLU A 131 -5.59 16.89 3.77
C GLU A 131 -6.05 15.84 2.73
N VAL A 132 -5.61 16.00 1.49
CA VAL A 132 -5.92 15.05 0.41
C VAL A 132 -5.29 13.69 0.69
N LEU A 133 -4.03 13.65 1.12
CA LEU A 133 -3.31 12.41 1.47
C LEU A 133 -3.98 11.68 2.62
N ASN A 134 -4.38 12.38 3.68
CA ASN A 134 -5.10 11.81 4.81
C ASN A 134 -6.47 11.26 4.39
N LYS A 135 -7.19 11.98 3.52
CA LYS A 135 -8.46 11.52 2.95
C LYS A 135 -8.27 10.24 2.14
N VAL A 136 -7.26 10.17 1.29
CA VAL A 136 -6.92 8.98 0.50
C VAL A 136 -6.61 7.81 1.40
N SER A 137 -5.78 8.00 2.44
CA SER A 137 -5.44 6.96 3.43
C SER A 137 -6.69 6.42 4.12
N GLY A 138 -7.59 7.28 4.56
CA GLY A 138 -8.85 6.88 5.19
C GLY A 138 -9.79 6.12 4.25
N VAL A 139 -9.86 6.51 2.98
CA VAL A 139 -10.66 5.81 1.96
C VAL A 139 -10.10 4.42 1.68
N LEU A 140 -8.79 4.29 1.45
CA LEU A 140 -8.12 3.01 1.18
C LEU A 140 -8.31 2.02 2.34
N SER A 141 -8.12 2.48 3.57
CA SER A 141 -8.33 1.67 4.77
C SER A 141 -9.77 1.15 4.88
N LYS A 142 -10.76 2.00 4.62
CA LYS A 142 -12.19 1.62 4.66
C LYS A 142 -12.57 0.63 3.55
N LEU A 143 -12.10 0.86 2.33
CA LEU A 143 -12.39 -0.01 1.18
C LEU A 143 -11.80 -1.40 1.39
N THR A 144 -10.51 -1.48 1.74
CA THR A 144 -9.81 -2.75 1.94
C THR A 144 -10.34 -3.51 3.16
N GLY A 145 -10.61 -2.79 4.27
CA GLY A 145 -11.20 -3.40 5.45
C GLY A 145 -12.62 -3.94 5.23
N ALA A 146 -13.42 -3.31 4.36
CA ALA A 146 -14.75 -3.80 4.00
C ALA A 146 -14.68 -5.00 3.02
N ALA A 147 -13.74 -4.99 2.07
CA ALA A 147 -13.56 -6.08 1.13
C ALA A 147 -12.96 -7.35 1.77
N ALA A 148 -12.23 -7.18 2.89
CA ALA A 148 -11.57 -8.26 3.61
C ALA A 148 -12.49 -9.11 4.50
N LYS A 149 -13.69 -8.60 4.83
CA LYS A 149 -14.71 -9.23 5.71
C LYS A 149 -15.78 -9.92 4.89
#